data_59627adc0d3912b0181e39d4e131ed11
#
_entry.id   59627adc0d3912b0181e39d4e131ed11
#
_cell.length_a   1.000
_cell.length_b   1.000
_cell.length_c   1.000
_cell.angle_alpha   90.00
_cell.angle_beta   90.00
_cell.angle_gamma   90.00
#
_symmetry.space_group_name_H-M   'P 1'
#
loop_
_entity.id
_entity.type
_entity.pdbx_description
1 polymer ?
#
loop_
_entity_poly.entity_id
_entity_poly.type
_entity_poly.pdbx_seq_one_letter_code
_entity_poly.pdbx_strand_id
1 'polypeptide(L)'
;MSDHHNHDSDHHEHIQNDGPSGIRGRGNFIIAGLTSGHGVFHWFLQSFIVLLPEVESTFNLSKVGVGSISTTREMDSGLITLPGGIISDVLKKYWGLILALCMGGFGVGWLIVGQAPVFPLLLVGVAFVAAAASLWHLPAMASLSHHYSHRRGTALSFHGIGGNIGDAISPVATGFLLAYLTWQDILSIYAVVPLFIAFLVYWAFKNIGRDNGSENHDPHSGQNRIDQTKVILKNPLVWIITFAGGIRGMAFVALITFLPSYFSSDLGLTDLRRGIYFGLLVAVGIVFTPLMGYLSDRFGRKIVLVPGMLFLSAVVVMMANFGEGVPLVILLILLGTFFYSDQPILTASALDIVGEGVATTTLGALSFARFVLSASSPIIAGYLYDAYSMDAVFYYVAGLMLLAAVVLAVTKLKPSERAAGHNH
;
A
#
# COMPACT_ATOMS: atom_id res chain seq x y z
N MET A 1 50.51 61.35 -8.12
CA MET A 1 51.10 61.30 -6.78
C MET A 1 50.04 60.90 -5.80
N SER A 2 50.30 59.89 -5.01
CA SER A 2 49.54 59.30 -3.89
C SER A 2 48.33 58.43 -4.23
N ASP A 3 48.65 57.15 -4.28
CA ASP A 3 47.73 55.99 -4.20
C ASP A 3 47.02 55.96 -2.83
N HIS A 4 45.72 55.68 -2.84
CA HIS A 4 45.01 55.16 -1.67
C HIS A 4 44.42 53.81 -2.02
N HIS A 5 45.12 52.76 -1.59
CA HIS A 5 44.59 51.40 -1.50
C HIS A 5 43.52 51.39 -0.38
N ASN A 6 42.26 51.10 -0.77
CA ASN A 6 41.25 50.64 0.13
C ASN A 6 41.24 49.12 0.16
N HIS A 7 41.62 48.55 1.32
CA HIS A 7 41.43 47.15 1.63
C HIS A 7 40.00 46.99 2.17
N ASP A 8 39.06 46.54 1.29
CA ASP A 8 37.83 45.99 1.72
C ASP A 8 38.06 44.53 2.12
N SER A 9 38.05 44.29 3.41
CA SER A 9 38.04 42.96 4.02
C SER A 9 36.66 42.33 3.85
N ASP A 10 36.48 41.53 2.83
CA ASP A 10 35.34 40.62 2.66
C ASP A 10 35.29 39.64 3.83
N HIS A 11 34.50 39.96 4.83
CA HIS A 11 34.02 38.98 5.80
C HIS A 11 32.97 38.09 5.10
N HIS A 12 33.42 37.05 4.42
CA HIS A 12 32.56 35.92 4.12
C HIS A 12 32.17 35.22 5.42
N GLU A 13 31.03 35.61 5.97
CA GLU A 13 30.33 34.78 6.95
C GLU A 13 30.06 33.41 6.30
N HIS A 14 30.85 32.44 6.72
CA HIS A 14 30.52 31.02 6.47
C HIS A 14 29.20 30.73 7.21
N ILE A 15 28.07 30.87 6.51
CA ILE A 15 26.82 30.28 6.92
C ILE A 15 27.07 28.78 7.06
N GLN A 16 27.24 28.31 8.27
CA GLN A 16 27.30 26.90 8.60
C GLN A 16 25.99 26.28 8.14
N ASN A 17 26.11 25.46 7.11
CA ASN A 17 25.01 24.67 6.57
C ASN A 17 24.67 23.60 7.63
N ASP A 18 23.69 23.86 8.49
CA ASP A 18 23.18 22.92 9.50
C ASP A 18 22.38 21.76 8.89
N GLY A 19 22.63 21.43 7.65
CA GLY A 19 22.16 20.20 7.03
C GLY A 19 22.74 18.97 7.75
N PRO A 20 22.10 17.79 7.67
CA PRO A 20 22.58 16.59 8.34
C PRO A 20 24.00 16.26 7.87
N SER A 21 24.99 16.57 8.71
CA SER A 21 26.41 16.28 8.45
C SER A 21 26.68 14.77 8.58
N GLY A 22 27.55 14.23 7.75
CA GLY A 22 27.98 12.85 7.81
C GLY A 22 27.05 11.87 7.07
N ILE A 23 26.97 10.61 7.55
CA ILE A 23 26.27 9.51 6.90
C ILE A 23 24.76 9.77 6.70
N ARG A 24 24.15 10.54 7.59
CA ARG A 24 22.71 10.87 7.57
C ARG A 24 22.30 11.78 6.41
N GLY A 25 23.22 12.62 5.93
CA GLY A 25 23.01 13.47 4.75
C GLY A 25 23.24 12.76 3.42
N ARG A 26 23.79 11.54 3.44
CA ARG A 26 24.03 10.78 2.21
C ARG A 26 22.72 10.24 1.64
N GLY A 27 22.46 10.50 0.37
CA GLY A 27 21.25 10.05 -0.31
C GLY A 27 20.98 8.56 -0.16
N ASN A 28 21.97 7.71 -0.34
CA ASN A 28 21.83 6.27 -0.20
C ASN A 28 21.34 5.84 1.20
N PHE A 29 21.71 6.58 2.25
CA PHE A 29 21.25 6.31 3.61
C PHE A 29 19.75 6.59 3.78
N ILE A 30 19.27 7.69 3.21
CA ILE A 30 17.84 8.06 3.26
C ILE A 30 17.00 7.01 2.50
N ILE A 31 17.42 6.65 1.27
CA ILE A 31 16.72 5.61 0.49
C ILE A 31 16.72 4.29 1.26
N ALA A 32 17.88 3.81 1.71
CA ALA A 32 17.98 2.53 2.41
C ALA A 32 17.12 2.50 3.68
N GLY A 33 17.15 3.56 4.49
CA GLY A 33 16.38 3.63 5.73
C GLY A 33 14.86 3.65 5.50
N LEU A 34 14.38 4.47 4.54
CA LEU A 34 12.95 4.51 4.22
C LEU A 34 12.47 3.25 3.50
N THR A 35 13.32 2.62 2.67
CA THR A 35 13.05 1.32 2.04
C THR A 35 12.92 0.20 3.08
N SER A 36 13.85 0.15 4.03
CA SER A 36 13.82 -0.85 5.13
C SER A 36 12.61 -0.66 6.03
N GLY A 37 12.29 0.59 6.40
CA GLY A 37 11.08 0.91 7.15
C GLY A 37 9.80 0.45 6.43
N HIS A 38 9.71 0.67 5.12
CA HIS A 38 8.60 0.22 4.30
C HIS A 38 8.49 -1.32 4.29
N GLY A 39 9.61 -2.02 4.19
CA GLY A 39 9.66 -3.47 4.30
C GLY A 39 9.13 -3.99 5.63
N VAL A 40 9.42 -3.31 6.72
CA VAL A 40 8.90 -3.67 8.05
C VAL A 40 7.38 -3.54 8.11
N PHE A 41 6.79 -2.44 7.63
CA PHE A 41 5.33 -2.30 7.60
C PHE A 41 4.67 -3.43 6.81
N HIS A 42 5.17 -3.72 5.61
CA HIS A 42 4.64 -4.78 4.77
C HIS A 42 4.83 -6.17 5.37
N TRP A 43 6.00 -6.45 5.97
CA TRP A 43 6.23 -7.71 6.69
C TRP A 43 5.13 -8.02 7.69
N PHE A 44 4.78 -7.06 8.53
CA PHE A 44 3.78 -7.28 9.58
C PHE A 44 2.36 -7.38 9.05
N LEU A 45 2.01 -6.51 8.11
CA LEU A 45 0.67 -6.51 7.53
C LEU A 45 0.37 -7.83 6.83
N GLN A 46 1.36 -8.37 6.12
CA GLN A 46 1.22 -9.63 5.40
C GLN A 46 1.30 -10.85 6.32
N SER A 47 2.12 -10.79 7.37
CA SER A 47 2.16 -11.79 8.44
C SER A 47 0.79 -11.95 9.09
N PHE A 48 0.13 -10.84 9.44
CA PHE A 48 -1.16 -10.87 10.12
C PHE A 48 -2.26 -11.53 9.30
N ILE A 49 -2.22 -11.37 7.97
CA ILE A 49 -3.16 -12.05 7.08
C ILE A 49 -3.02 -13.57 7.20
N VAL A 50 -1.79 -14.09 7.28
CA VAL A 50 -1.52 -15.52 7.45
C VAL A 50 -1.96 -16.03 8.81
N LEU A 51 -1.99 -15.16 9.84
CA LEU A 51 -2.40 -15.48 11.21
C LEU A 51 -3.93 -15.42 11.44
N LEU A 52 -4.73 -14.97 10.46
CA LEU A 52 -6.18 -14.82 10.62
C LEU A 52 -6.90 -16.11 11.05
N PRO A 53 -6.56 -17.33 10.58
CA PRO A 53 -7.19 -18.55 11.05
C PRO A 53 -6.98 -18.82 12.55
N GLU A 54 -5.81 -18.50 13.10
CA GLU A 54 -5.49 -18.64 14.51
C GLU A 54 -6.26 -17.63 15.36
N VAL A 55 -6.39 -16.39 14.86
CA VAL A 55 -7.22 -15.34 15.48
C VAL A 55 -8.70 -15.76 15.47
N GLU A 56 -9.17 -16.28 14.33
CA GLU A 56 -10.52 -16.83 14.17
C GLU A 56 -10.81 -17.90 15.24
N SER A 57 -9.92 -18.87 15.37
CA SER A 57 -10.02 -19.97 16.35
C SER A 57 -9.96 -19.46 17.80
N THR A 58 -9.03 -18.54 18.11
CA THR A 58 -8.81 -18.03 19.49
C THR A 58 -10.02 -17.29 20.02
N PHE A 59 -10.69 -16.49 19.19
CA PHE A 59 -11.86 -15.70 19.60
C PHE A 59 -13.17 -16.35 19.19
N ASN A 60 -13.15 -17.56 18.64
CA ASN A 60 -14.33 -18.28 18.13
C ASN A 60 -15.18 -17.40 17.21
N LEU A 61 -14.53 -16.77 16.22
CA LEU A 61 -15.19 -15.85 15.30
C LEU A 61 -15.92 -16.61 14.19
N SER A 62 -17.02 -16.01 13.72
CA SER A 62 -17.60 -16.34 12.41
C SER A 62 -16.71 -15.73 11.31
N LYS A 63 -16.90 -16.13 10.05
CA LYS A 63 -16.21 -15.50 8.91
C LYS A 63 -16.56 -14.02 8.77
N VAL A 64 -17.78 -13.60 9.16
CA VAL A 64 -18.13 -12.17 9.30
C VAL A 64 -17.23 -11.48 10.34
N GLY A 65 -16.94 -12.14 11.47
CA GLY A 65 -16.00 -11.65 12.48
C GLY A 65 -14.60 -11.46 11.91
N VAL A 66 -14.08 -12.43 11.17
CA VAL A 66 -12.79 -12.30 10.45
C VAL A 66 -12.83 -11.16 9.44
N GLY A 67 -13.93 -11.06 8.67
CA GLY A 67 -14.14 -9.98 7.71
C GLY A 67 -14.11 -8.59 8.37
N SER A 68 -14.62 -8.46 9.60
CA SER A 68 -14.62 -7.20 10.34
C SER A 68 -13.21 -6.68 10.66
N ILE A 69 -12.23 -7.56 10.81
CA ILE A 69 -10.82 -7.19 11.00
C ILE A 69 -10.30 -6.44 9.76
N SER A 70 -10.51 -7.01 8.58
CA SER A 70 -10.08 -6.39 7.31
C SER A 70 -10.89 -5.13 7.00
N THR A 71 -12.19 -5.12 7.31
CA THR A 71 -13.05 -3.94 7.19
C THR A 71 -12.54 -2.79 8.07
N THR A 72 -12.19 -3.06 9.34
CA THR A 72 -11.61 -2.07 10.24
C THR A 72 -10.34 -1.48 9.66
N ARG A 73 -9.44 -2.33 9.15
CA ARG A 73 -8.19 -1.90 8.52
C ARG A 73 -8.42 -0.99 7.31
N GLU A 74 -9.29 -1.40 6.38
CA GLU A 74 -9.58 -0.65 5.16
C GLU A 74 -10.26 0.70 5.48
N MET A 75 -11.26 0.68 6.36
CA MET A 75 -11.98 1.90 6.75
C MET A 75 -11.05 2.91 7.42
N ASP A 76 -10.24 2.46 8.38
CA ASP A 76 -9.31 3.33 9.09
C ASP A 76 -8.21 3.88 8.15
N SER A 77 -7.66 3.04 7.28
CA SER A 77 -6.71 3.49 6.25
C SER A 77 -7.29 4.57 5.35
N GLY A 78 -8.55 4.44 4.94
CA GLY A 78 -9.27 5.44 4.18
C GLY A 78 -9.44 6.75 4.95
N LEU A 79 -9.94 6.67 6.17
CA LEU A 79 -10.18 7.84 7.03
C LEU A 79 -8.90 8.63 7.33
N ILE A 80 -7.77 7.95 7.51
CA ILE A 80 -6.49 8.58 7.80
C ILE A 80 -5.81 9.13 6.55
N THR A 81 -5.95 8.51 5.40
CA THR A 81 -5.24 8.94 4.18
C THR A 81 -5.63 10.37 3.77
N LEU A 82 -6.91 10.75 3.91
CA LEU A 82 -7.38 12.06 3.49
C LEU A 82 -6.81 13.21 4.37
N PRO A 83 -6.96 13.22 5.71
CA PRO A 83 -6.36 14.25 6.55
C PRO A 83 -4.84 14.12 6.66
N GLY A 84 -4.32 12.90 6.55
CA GLY A 84 -2.89 12.60 6.67
C GLY A 84 -2.03 13.32 5.64
N GLY A 85 -2.53 13.47 4.40
CA GLY A 85 -1.87 14.27 3.37
C GLY A 85 -1.68 15.72 3.80
N ILE A 86 -2.75 16.35 4.31
CA ILE A 86 -2.74 17.73 4.80
C ILE A 86 -1.79 17.86 6.01
N ILE A 87 -1.88 16.92 6.96
CA ILE A 87 -1.00 16.88 8.14
C ILE A 87 0.46 16.78 7.71
N SER A 88 0.78 15.92 6.76
CA SER A 88 2.14 15.74 6.25
C SER A 88 2.67 17.02 5.62
N ASP A 89 1.87 17.73 4.81
CA ASP A 89 2.28 18.95 4.15
C ASP A 89 2.47 20.12 5.13
N VAL A 90 1.54 20.31 6.07
CA VAL A 90 1.60 21.37 7.09
C VAL A 90 2.75 21.15 8.09
N LEU A 91 2.99 19.87 8.45
CA LEU A 91 3.99 19.50 9.44
C LEU A 91 5.31 19.03 8.82
N LYS A 92 5.69 19.54 7.64
CA LYS A 92 6.91 19.14 6.90
C LYS A 92 8.15 19.12 7.80
N LYS A 93 8.37 20.16 8.61
CA LYS A 93 9.51 20.25 9.53
C LYS A 93 9.58 19.14 10.59
N TYR A 94 8.48 18.41 10.79
CA TYR A 94 8.36 17.32 11.75
C TYR A 94 8.31 15.92 11.09
N TRP A 95 8.55 15.80 9.78
CA TRP A 95 8.47 14.50 9.09
C TRP A 95 9.24 13.38 9.80
N GLY A 96 10.45 13.66 10.27
CA GLY A 96 11.24 12.68 11.03
C GLY A 96 10.58 12.22 12.33
N LEU A 97 9.93 13.14 13.05
CA LEU A 97 9.16 12.79 14.24
C LEU A 97 7.91 12.01 13.89
N ILE A 98 7.17 12.40 12.85
CA ILE A 98 5.98 11.69 12.39
C ILE A 98 6.36 10.26 11.97
N LEU A 99 7.43 10.07 11.19
CA LEU A 99 7.93 8.75 10.80
C LEU A 99 8.26 7.89 12.03
N ALA A 100 8.94 8.46 13.02
CA ALA A 100 9.29 7.73 14.24
C ALA A 100 8.05 7.35 15.07
N LEU A 101 7.11 8.29 15.24
CA LEU A 101 5.86 8.05 15.97
C LEU A 101 4.98 7.00 15.26
N CYS A 102 4.90 7.04 13.93
CA CYS A 102 4.17 6.04 13.16
C CYS A 102 4.82 4.65 13.31
N MET A 103 6.15 4.56 13.23
CA MET A 103 6.86 3.28 13.41
C MET A 103 6.68 2.73 14.83
N GLY A 104 6.81 3.59 15.85
CA GLY A 104 6.58 3.20 17.25
C GLY A 104 5.12 2.85 17.52
N GLY A 105 4.19 3.66 17.02
CA GLY A 105 2.75 3.39 17.10
C GLY A 105 2.36 2.08 16.43
N PHE A 106 2.97 1.76 15.28
CA PHE A 106 2.79 0.49 14.60
C PHE A 106 3.21 -0.71 15.49
N GLY A 107 4.37 -0.60 16.16
CA GLY A 107 4.82 -1.62 17.11
C GLY A 107 3.89 -1.75 18.33
N VAL A 108 3.46 -0.62 18.91
CA VAL A 108 2.49 -0.62 20.01
C VAL A 108 1.16 -1.24 19.58
N GLY A 109 0.67 -0.90 18.39
CA GLY A 109 -0.56 -1.48 17.83
C GLY A 109 -0.47 -3.00 17.72
N TRP A 110 0.65 -3.54 17.23
CA TRP A 110 0.86 -4.99 17.16
C TRP A 110 0.97 -5.66 18.54
N LEU A 111 1.54 -4.97 19.54
CA LEU A 111 1.48 -5.47 20.92
C LEU A 111 0.04 -5.52 21.43
N ILE A 112 -0.77 -4.50 21.16
CA ILE A 112 -2.19 -4.50 21.54
C ILE A 112 -2.91 -5.66 20.86
N VAL A 113 -2.68 -5.90 19.57
CA VAL A 113 -3.28 -7.03 18.84
C VAL A 113 -2.84 -8.37 19.45
N GLY A 114 -1.53 -8.57 19.64
CA GLY A 114 -0.97 -9.82 20.14
C GLY A 114 -1.33 -10.13 21.60
N GLN A 115 -1.62 -9.12 22.41
CA GLN A 115 -1.96 -9.27 23.83
C GLN A 115 -3.45 -9.03 24.11
N ALA A 116 -4.29 -8.90 23.06
CA ALA A 116 -5.72 -8.62 23.22
C ALA A 116 -6.45 -9.79 23.91
N PRO A 117 -7.03 -9.61 25.12
CA PRO A 117 -7.79 -10.64 25.80
C PRO A 117 -9.21 -10.81 25.24
N VAL A 118 -9.70 -9.81 24.47
CA VAL A 118 -11.03 -9.78 23.88
C VAL A 118 -11.00 -9.20 22.48
N PHE A 119 -11.88 -9.69 21.62
CA PHE A 119 -11.93 -9.31 20.21
C PHE A 119 -12.08 -7.79 19.96
N PRO A 120 -12.92 -7.02 20.67
CA PRO A 120 -13.00 -5.58 20.48
C PRO A 120 -11.67 -4.86 20.68
N LEU A 121 -10.82 -5.28 21.63
CA LEU A 121 -9.50 -4.69 21.84
C LEU A 121 -8.54 -5.03 20.69
N LEU A 122 -8.66 -6.23 20.11
CA LEU A 122 -7.94 -6.58 18.89
C LEU A 122 -8.28 -5.61 17.75
N LEU A 123 -9.57 -5.30 17.53
CA LEU A 123 -10.01 -4.34 16.51
C LEU A 123 -9.45 -2.94 16.76
N VAL A 124 -9.38 -2.48 18.01
CA VAL A 124 -8.72 -1.20 18.37
C VAL A 124 -7.23 -1.23 17.99
N GLY A 125 -6.53 -2.34 18.28
CA GLY A 125 -5.14 -2.51 17.88
C GLY A 125 -4.96 -2.50 16.36
N VAL A 126 -5.83 -3.17 15.62
CA VAL A 126 -5.84 -3.19 14.13
C VAL A 126 -6.07 -1.79 13.57
N ALA A 127 -7.02 -1.02 14.10
CA ALA A 127 -7.24 0.37 13.69
C ALA A 127 -5.98 1.22 13.95
N PHE A 128 -5.37 1.07 15.10
CA PHE A 128 -4.15 1.80 15.44
C PHE A 128 -2.97 1.45 14.51
N VAL A 129 -2.82 0.17 14.17
CA VAL A 129 -1.83 -0.31 13.18
C VAL A 129 -2.10 0.31 11.80
N ALA A 130 -3.36 0.29 11.35
CA ALA A 130 -3.76 0.83 10.05
C ALA A 130 -3.51 2.34 9.95
N ALA A 131 -3.86 3.08 11.01
CA ALA A 131 -3.60 4.53 11.11
C ALA A 131 -2.10 4.83 11.02
N ALA A 132 -1.29 4.14 11.81
CA ALA A 132 0.16 4.32 11.83
C ALA A 132 0.80 4.03 10.47
N ALA A 133 0.40 2.92 9.83
CA ALA A 133 0.90 2.53 8.51
C ALA A 133 0.50 3.55 7.44
N SER A 134 -0.77 3.96 7.41
CA SER A 134 -1.27 4.92 6.41
C SER A 134 -0.61 6.29 6.53
N LEU A 135 -0.45 6.78 7.75
CA LEU A 135 0.17 8.07 7.99
C LEU A 135 1.67 8.06 7.69
N TRP A 136 2.37 6.94 7.94
CA TRP A 136 3.81 6.82 7.69
C TRP A 136 4.18 6.96 6.21
N HIS A 137 3.37 6.41 5.31
CA HIS A 137 3.64 6.42 3.87
C HIS A 137 3.73 7.83 3.29
N LEU A 138 2.95 8.78 3.82
CA LEU A 138 2.84 10.13 3.28
C LEU A 138 4.16 10.92 3.40
N PRO A 139 4.75 11.13 4.60
CA PRO A 139 6.03 11.81 4.73
C PRO A 139 7.21 11.00 4.17
N ALA A 140 7.14 9.65 4.15
CA ALA A 140 8.18 8.83 3.55
C ALA A 140 8.30 9.08 2.04
N MET A 141 7.18 8.98 1.31
CA MET A 141 7.13 9.24 -0.12
C MET A 141 7.42 10.71 -0.47
N ALA A 142 6.91 11.66 0.33
CA ALA A 142 7.18 13.07 0.16
C ALA A 142 8.68 13.38 0.35
N SER A 143 9.31 12.81 1.38
CA SER A 143 10.75 12.98 1.62
C SER A 143 11.59 12.45 0.47
N LEU A 144 11.29 11.24 -0.03
CA LEU A 144 11.99 10.69 -1.18
C LEU A 144 11.83 11.55 -2.43
N SER A 145 10.61 11.99 -2.70
CA SER A 145 10.30 12.85 -3.85
C SER A 145 11.02 14.20 -3.78
N HIS A 146 11.18 14.73 -2.58
CA HIS A 146 11.86 16.00 -2.34
C HIS A 146 13.38 15.88 -2.46
N HIS A 147 14.01 14.93 -1.75
CA HIS A 147 15.46 14.76 -1.74
C HIS A 147 16.03 14.24 -3.09
N TYR A 148 15.20 13.59 -3.91
CA TYR A 148 15.59 13.01 -5.19
C TYR A 148 14.78 13.55 -6.36
N SER A 149 14.55 14.85 -6.41
CA SER A 149 13.75 15.50 -7.45
C SER A 149 14.16 15.09 -8.88
N HIS A 150 15.47 14.96 -9.16
CA HIS A 150 16.01 14.54 -10.46
C HIS A 150 15.94 13.03 -10.75
N ARG A 151 15.71 12.19 -9.70
CA ARG A 151 15.64 10.72 -9.79
C ARG A 151 14.48 10.18 -8.98
N ARG A 152 13.37 10.93 -8.93
CA ARG A 152 12.20 10.64 -8.12
C ARG A 152 11.65 9.23 -8.35
N GLY A 153 11.51 8.84 -9.62
CA GLY A 153 11.02 7.50 -9.99
C GLY A 153 11.91 6.39 -9.44
N THR A 154 13.24 6.54 -9.56
CA THR A 154 14.20 5.55 -9.02
C THR A 154 14.09 5.43 -7.50
N ALA A 155 14.04 6.55 -6.78
CA ALA A 155 13.94 6.55 -5.31
C ALA A 155 12.63 5.89 -4.82
N LEU A 156 11.51 6.19 -5.45
CA LEU A 156 10.21 5.57 -5.14
C LEU A 156 10.17 4.09 -5.53
N SER A 157 10.86 3.68 -6.60
CA SER A 157 10.98 2.26 -6.97
C SER A 157 11.75 1.46 -5.93
N PHE A 158 12.88 1.98 -5.43
CA PHE A 158 13.61 1.34 -4.33
C PHE A 158 12.76 1.24 -3.07
N HIS A 159 12.00 2.28 -2.73
CA HIS A 159 11.07 2.24 -1.62
C HIS A 159 10.03 1.11 -1.79
N GLY A 160 9.46 0.97 -3.00
CA GLY A 160 8.53 -0.12 -3.32
C GLY A 160 9.15 -1.52 -3.19
N ILE A 161 10.43 -1.69 -3.55
CA ILE A 161 11.15 -2.98 -3.41
C ILE A 161 11.17 -3.42 -1.93
N GLY A 162 11.35 -2.48 -0.98
CA GLY A 162 11.30 -2.82 0.44
C GLY A 162 9.98 -3.47 0.85
N GLY A 163 8.85 -2.86 0.46
CA GLY A 163 7.52 -3.42 0.70
C GLY A 163 7.35 -4.80 0.07
N ASN A 164 7.73 -4.93 -1.19
CA ASN A 164 7.64 -6.19 -1.93
C ASN A 164 8.43 -7.34 -1.26
N ILE A 165 9.63 -7.07 -0.74
CA ILE A 165 10.43 -8.06 -0.01
C ILE A 165 9.70 -8.46 1.28
N GLY A 166 9.16 -7.49 2.03
CA GLY A 166 8.36 -7.76 3.21
C GLY A 166 7.16 -8.66 2.90
N ASP A 167 6.40 -8.30 1.86
CA ASP A 167 5.21 -9.06 1.44
C ASP A 167 5.52 -10.50 1.02
N ALA A 168 6.63 -10.74 0.31
CA ALA A 168 6.97 -12.07 -0.20
C ALA A 168 7.51 -13.02 0.88
N ILE A 169 8.35 -12.52 1.77
CA ILE A 169 9.07 -13.36 2.75
C ILE A 169 8.20 -13.62 3.98
N SER A 170 7.44 -12.63 4.44
CA SER A 170 6.74 -12.71 5.71
C SER A 170 5.70 -13.86 5.80
N PRO A 171 4.93 -14.22 4.77
CA PRO A 171 4.00 -15.34 4.85
C PRO A 171 4.70 -16.68 5.12
N VAL A 172 5.83 -16.91 4.45
CA VAL A 172 6.62 -18.13 4.61
C VAL A 172 7.26 -18.17 6.00
N ALA A 173 7.87 -17.07 6.44
CA ALA A 173 8.48 -16.96 7.76
C ALA A 173 7.44 -17.13 8.88
N THR A 174 6.26 -16.51 8.73
CA THR A 174 5.17 -16.60 9.70
C THR A 174 4.59 -18.02 9.76
N GLY A 175 4.36 -18.65 8.61
CA GLY A 175 3.90 -20.04 8.55
C GLY A 175 4.90 -21.04 9.14
N PHE A 176 6.22 -20.77 9.02
CA PHE A 176 7.25 -21.55 9.67
C PHE A 176 7.24 -21.35 11.21
N LEU A 177 7.11 -20.12 11.69
CA LEU A 177 7.10 -19.81 13.11
C LEU A 177 5.87 -20.37 13.83
N LEU A 178 4.72 -20.44 13.16
CA LEU A 178 3.49 -21.04 13.72
C LEU A 178 3.64 -22.51 14.10
N ALA A 179 4.62 -23.23 13.53
CA ALA A 179 4.92 -24.58 13.96
C ALA A 179 5.52 -24.67 15.38
N TYR A 180 6.00 -23.56 15.93
CA TYR A 180 6.74 -23.51 17.19
C TYR A 180 6.19 -22.51 18.21
N LEU A 181 5.44 -21.50 17.75
CA LEU A 181 5.00 -20.35 18.54
C LEU A 181 3.50 -20.10 18.32
N THR A 182 2.86 -19.53 19.34
CA THR A 182 1.49 -19.03 19.18
C THR A 182 1.48 -17.75 18.30
N TRP A 183 0.34 -17.44 17.72
CA TRP A 183 0.21 -16.19 16.94
C TRP A 183 0.45 -14.93 17.80
N GLN A 184 0.11 -14.99 19.09
CA GLN A 184 0.37 -13.94 20.07
C GLN A 184 1.86 -13.73 20.30
N ASP A 185 2.61 -14.84 20.45
CA ASP A 185 4.06 -14.79 20.63
C ASP A 185 4.73 -14.21 19.38
N ILE A 186 4.32 -14.65 18.19
CA ILE A 186 4.84 -14.14 16.91
C ILE A 186 4.64 -12.64 16.81
N LEU A 187 3.43 -12.13 17.05
CA LEU A 187 3.16 -10.70 16.99
C LEU A 187 3.91 -9.92 18.06
N SER A 188 4.04 -10.46 19.26
CA SER A 188 4.79 -9.83 20.35
C SER A 188 6.28 -9.72 20.05
N ILE A 189 6.88 -10.79 19.51
CA ILE A 189 8.28 -10.79 19.09
C ILE A 189 8.48 -9.82 17.93
N TYR A 190 7.61 -9.89 16.94
CA TYR A 190 7.65 -8.99 15.79
C TYR A 190 7.53 -7.51 16.23
N ALA A 191 6.65 -7.17 17.15
CA ALA A 191 6.43 -5.79 17.60
C ALA A 191 7.69 -5.13 18.20
N VAL A 192 8.64 -5.92 18.74
CA VAL A 192 9.92 -5.38 19.22
C VAL A 192 10.70 -4.69 18.10
N VAL A 193 10.61 -5.20 16.86
CA VAL A 193 11.35 -4.69 15.70
C VAL A 193 10.96 -3.23 15.38
N PRO A 194 9.69 -2.90 15.11
CA PRO A 194 9.31 -1.51 14.83
C PRO A 194 9.48 -0.59 16.03
N LEU A 195 9.34 -1.07 17.28
CA LEU A 195 9.63 -0.26 18.46
C LEU A 195 11.10 0.14 18.53
N PHE A 196 12.02 -0.80 18.27
CA PHE A 196 13.44 -0.49 18.17
C PHE A 196 13.77 0.40 16.97
N ILE A 197 13.20 0.11 15.81
CA ILE A 197 13.41 0.89 14.58
C ILE A 197 12.86 2.32 14.74
N ALA A 198 11.79 2.54 15.51
CA ALA A 198 11.27 3.90 15.78
C ALA A 198 12.34 4.81 16.38
N PHE A 199 13.15 4.29 17.30
CA PHE A 199 14.28 5.02 17.87
C PHE A 199 15.34 5.34 16.81
N LEU A 200 15.68 4.36 15.96
CA LEU A 200 16.64 4.56 14.87
C LEU A 200 16.11 5.54 13.82
N VAL A 201 14.82 5.49 13.49
CA VAL A 201 14.15 6.41 12.56
C VAL A 201 14.20 7.84 13.10
N TYR A 202 13.89 8.04 14.38
CA TYR A 202 14.02 9.36 15.01
C TYR A 202 15.46 9.87 14.94
N TRP A 203 16.44 9.03 15.34
CA TRP A 203 17.85 9.39 15.26
C TRP A 203 18.29 9.72 13.84
N ALA A 204 17.88 8.90 12.85
CA ALA A 204 18.31 9.05 11.46
C ALA A 204 17.66 10.24 10.76
N PHE A 205 16.36 10.46 10.98
CA PHE A 205 15.54 11.33 10.15
C PHE A 205 14.96 12.55 10.88
N LYS A 206 15.35 12.85 12.12
CA LYS A 206 14.78 13.97 12.90
C LYS A 206 14.80 15.33 12.16
N ASN A 207 15.66 15.52 11.18
CA ASN A 207 15.79 16.75 10.40
C ASN A 207 15.39 16.61 8.94
N ILE A 208 14.81 15.47 8.52
CA ILE A 208 14.58 15.14 7.10
C ILE A 208 13.65 16.13 6.37
N GLY A 209 12.76 16.80 7.09
CA GLY A 209 11.84 17.80 6.54
C GLY A 209 12.30 19.26 6.78
N ARG A 210 13.50 19.47 7.33
CA ARG A 210 14.05 20.81 7.58
C ARG A 210 14.98 21.17 6.44
N ASP A 211 14.47 21.85 5.42
CA ASP A 211 15.29 22.38 4.34
C ASP A 211 15.67 23.82 4.63
N ASN A 212 16.94 24.14 4.45
CA ASN A 212 17.50 25.49 4.52
C ASN A 212 17.37 26.25 3.18
N GLY A 213 16.34 26.00 2.41
CA GLY A 213 16.14 26.64 1.10
C GLY A 213 14.74 27.23 0.99
N SER A 214 14.71 28.51 0.68
CA SER A 214 13.51 29.32 0.41
C SER A 214 12.53 28.61 -0.55
N GLU A 215 11.51 27.93 0.00
CA GLU A 215 10.30 27.75 -0.76
C GLU A 215 9.62 29.12 -0.86
N ASN A 216 9.66 29.74 -2.05
CA ASN A 216 8.72 30.78 -2.39
C ASN A 216 7.33 30.16 -2.28
N HIS A 217 6.71 30.28 -1.11
CA HIS A 217 5.29 30.01 -0.93
C HIS A 217 4.56 31.08 -1.73
N ASP A 218 4.20 30.74 -2.96
CA ASP A 218 3.21 31.51 -3.71
C ASP A 218 1.87 31.34 -2.97
N PRO A 219 1.33 32.39 -2.34
CA PRO A 219 0.07 32.32 -1.59
C PRO A 219 -1.12 31.91 -2.48
N HIS A 220 -1.01 32.08 -3.80
CA HIS A 220 -2.02 31.73 -4.78
C HIS A 220 -1.97 30.26 -5.23
N SER A 221 -0.88 29.54 -4.91
CA SER A 221 -0.73 28.12 -5.30
C SER A 221 -1.78 27.21 -4.66
N GLY A 222 -2.17 27.49 -3.40
CA GLY A 222 -3.18 26.73 -2.67
C GLY A 222 -4.59 26.86 -3.26
N GLN A 223 -5.00 28.12 -3.55
CA GLN A 223 -6.32 28.39 -4.12
C GLN A 223 -6.46 27.81 -5.53
N ASN A 224 -5.43 27.99 -6.37
CA ASN A 224 -5.38 27.39 -7.70
C ASN A 224 -5.47 25.87 -7.68
N ARG A 225 -4.82 25.21 -6.70
CA ARG A 225 -4.90 23.74 -6.52
C ARG A 225 -6.32 23.28 -6.13
N ILE A 226 -6.98 24.00 -5.22
CA ILE A 226 -8.36 23.69 -4.80
C ILE A 226 -9.31 23.81 -5.98
N ASP A 227 -9.21 24.87 -6.78
CA ASP A 227 -10.12 25.09 -7.91
C ASP A 227 -9.86 24.11 -9.05
N GLN A 228 -8.61 23.76 -9.32
CA GLN A 228 -8.26 22.67 -10.25
C GLN A 228 -8.80 21.33 -9.76
N THR A 229 -8.67 21.01 -8.45
CA THR A 229 -9.24 19.78 -7.87
C THR A 229 -10.75 19.73 -8.05
N LYS A 230 -11.48 20.84 -7.83
CA LYS A 230 -12.93 20.90 -8.06
C LYS A 230 -13.31 20.63 -9.52
N VAL A 231 -12.52 21.13 -10.47
CA VAL A 231 -12.74 20.87 -11.92
C VAL A 231 -12.56 19.39 -12.24
N ILE A 232 -11.51 18.77 -11.69
CA ILE A 232 -11.21 17.36 -11.91
C ILE A 232 -12.29 16.47 -11.30
N LEU A 233 -12.74 16.77 -10.08
CA LEU A 233 -13.82 16.01 -9.41
C LEU A 233 -15.18 16.13 -10.14
N LYS A 234 -15.35 17.09 -11.05
CA LYS A 234 -16.51 17.16 -11.96
C LYS A 234 -16.37 16.25 -13.19
N ASN A 235 -15.18 15.71 -13.46
CA ASN A 235 -14.97 14.83 -14.60
C ASN A 235 -15.54 13.43 -14.32
N PRO A 236 -16.54 12.94 -15.05
CA PRO A 236 -17.16 11.64 -14.82
C PRO A 236 -16.17 10.47 -15.01
N LEU A 237 -15.16 10.61 -15.87
CA LEU A 237 -14.15 9.56 -16.07
C LEU A 237 -13.35 9.28 -14.80
N VAL A 238 -13.08 10.30 -14.00
CA VAL A 238 -12.40 10.17 -12.70
C VAL A 238 -13.20 9.27 -11.77
N TRP A 239 -14.50 9.48 -11.66
CA TRP A 239 -15.38 8.68 -10.81
C TRP A 239 -15.58 7.26 -11.34
N ILE A 240 -15.62 7.06 -12.66
CA ILE A 240 -15.70 5.73 -13.26
C ILE A 240 -14.45 4.91 -12.94
N ILE A 241 -13.25 5.50 -13.05
CA ILE A 241 -12.00 4.79 -12.69
C ILE A 241 -11.94 4.54 -11.18
N THR A 242 -12.40 5.51 -10.37
CA THR A 242 -12.47 5.33 -8.91
C THR A 242 -13.41 4.18 -8.55
N PHE A 243 -14.56 4.12 -9.17
CA PHE A 243 -15.53 3.06 -8.98
C PHE A 243 -14.99 1.69 -9.42
N ALA A 244 -14.37 1.60 -10.61
CA ALA A 244 -13.71 0.38 -11.07
C ALA A 244 -12.59 -0.06 -10.11
N GLY A 245 -11.79 0.91 -9.63
CA GLY A 245 -10.75 0.66 -8.61
C GLY A 245 -11.32 0.22 -7.27
N GLY A 246 -12.47 0.75 -6.86
CA GLY A 246 -13.18 0.34 -5.66
C GLY A 246 -13.72 -1.09 -5.76
N ILE A 247 -14.40 -1.43 -6.86
CA ILE A 247 -14.90 -2.81 -7.11
C ILE A 247 -13.73 -3.81 -7.15
N ARG A 248 -12.65 -3.45 -7.85
CA ARG A 248 -11.41 -4.23 -7.82
C ARG A 248 -10.85 -4.38 -6.41
N GLY A 249 -10.86 -3.29 -5.62
CA GLY A 249 -10.46 -3.29 -4.23
C GLY A 249 -11.32 -4.23 -3.38
N MET A 250 -12.63 -4.23 -3.59
CA MET A 250 -13.57 -5.19 -2.96
C MET A 250 -13.15 -6.63 -3.23
N ALA A 251 -12.90 -6.98 -4.50
CA ALA A 251 -12.46 -8.32 -4.90
C ALA A 251 -11.13 -8.71 -4.26
N PHE A 252 -10.16 -7.78 -4.25
CA PHE A 252 -8.84 -8.01 -3.68
C PHE A 252 -8.91 -8.27 -2.18
N VAL A 253 -9.56 -7.40 -1.42
CA VAL A 253 -9.59 -7.51 0.04
C VAL A 253 -10.38 -8.73 0.49
N ALA A 254 -11.51 -9.05 -0.18
CA ALA A 254 -12.26 -10.27 0.10
C ALA A 254 -11.40 -11.52 -0.08
N LEU A 255 -10.73 -11.66 -1.22
CA LEU A 255 -9.93 -12.85 -1.53
C LEU A 255 -8.73 -12.98 -0.57
N ILE A 256 -7.97 -11.91 -0.37
CA ILE A 256 -6.80 -11.92 0.53
C ILE A 256 -7.19 -12.24 1.97
N THR A 257 -8.34 -11.76 2.43
CA THR A 257 -8.81 -12.01 3.81
C THR A 257 -9.12 -13.50 4.03
N PHE A 258 -9.74 -14.17 3.07
CA PHE A 258 -10.25 -15.53 3.29
C PHE A 258 -9.40 -16.64 2.71
N LEU A 259 -8.43 -16.37 1.81
CA LEU A 259 -7.51 -17.40 1.32
C LEU A 259 -6.78 -18.17 2.43
N PRO A 260 -6.25 -17.54 3.50
CA PRO A 260 -5.61 -18.28 4.59
C PRO A 260 -6.58 -19.22 5.33
N SER A 261 -7.82 -18.76 5.59
CA SER A 261 -8.87 -19.60 6.18
C SER A 261 -9.24 -20.77 5.26
N TYR A 262 -9.36 -20.54 3.95
CA TYR A 262 -9.56 -21.60 2.96
C TYR A 262 -8.43 -22.64 3.00
N PHE A 263 -7.18 -22.21 2.99
CA PHE A 263 -6.04 -23.11 3.06
C PHE A 263 -6.01 -23.92 4.34
N SER A 264 -6.36 -23.31 5.47
CA SER A 264 -6.34 -23.96 6.79
C SER A 264 -7.59 -24.81 7.03
N SER A 265 -8.79 -24.21 6.91
CA SER A 265 -10.04 -24.82 7.38
C SER A 265 -10.65 -25.78 6.34
N ASP A 266 -10.64 -25.40 5.05
CA ASP A 266 -11.27 -26.22 4.00
C ASP A 266 -10.30 -27.26 3.44
N LEU A 267 -9.02 -26.87 3.21
CA LEU A 267 -8.01 -27.76 2.63
C LEU A 267 -7.13 -28.49 3.65
N GLY A 268 -7.20 -28.13 4.93
CA GLY A 268 -6.40 -28.75 5.99
C GLY A 268 -4.89 -28.61 5.78
N LEU A 269 -4.42 -27.55 5.11
CA LEU A 269 -3.00 -27.33 4.87
C LEU A 269 -2.30 -26.98 6.17
N THR A 270 -1.09 -27.51 6.37
CA THR A 270 -0.23 -27.11 7.48
C THR A 270 0.14 -25.63 7.40
N ASP A 271 0.46 -25.01 8.53
CA ASP A 271 0.81 -23.60 8.65
C ASP A 271 1.93 -23.19 7.69
N LEU A 272 2.97 -24.00 7.57
CA LEU A 272 4.05 -23.77 6.62
C LEU A 272 3.56 -23.80 5.17
N ARG A 273 2.72 -24.78 4.78
CA ARG A 273 2.18 -24.84 3.42
C ARG A 273 1.27 -23.64 3.13
N ARG A 274 0.44 -23.24 4.08
CA ARG A 274 -0.37 -22.01 4.00
C ARG A 274 0.50 -20.79 3.73
N GLY A 275 1.58 -20.62 4.50
CA GLY A 275 2.53 -19.55 4.31
C GLY A 275 3.23 -19.60 2.94
N ILE A 276 3.64 -20.78 2.48
CA ILE A 276 4.27 -20.97 1.16
C ILE A 276 3.29 -20.65 0.03
N TYR A 277 2.04 -21.13 0.09
CA TYR A 277 1.05 -20.89 -0.96
C TYR A 277 0.65 -19.42 -1.05
N PHE A 278 0.48 -18.77 0.11
CA PHE A 278 0.21 -17.34 0.14
C PHE A 278 1.43 -16.53 -0.33
N GLY A 279 2.63 -16.88 0.11
CA GLY A 279 3.88 -16.26 -0.33
C GLY A 279 4.14 -16.44 -1.82
N LEU A 280 3.80 -17.60 -2.41
CA LEU A 280 3.89 -17.85 -3.85
C LEU A 280 3.03 -16.88 -4.66
N LEU A 281 1.75 -16.71 -4.26
CA LEU A 281 0.85 -15.75 -4.89
C LEU A 281 1.46 -14.34 -4.93
N VAL A 282 2.00 -13.89 -3.80
CA VAL A 282 2.63 -12.56 -3.66
C VAL A 282 3.90 -12.47 -4.49
N ALA A 283 4.80 -13.46 -4.40
CA ALA A 283 6.08 -13.46 -5.10
C ALA A 283 5.91 -13.40 -6.63
N VAL A 284 4.94 -14.14 -7.18
CA VAL A 284 4.58 -14.06 -8.59
C VAL A 284 4.11 -12.65 -8.94
N GLY A 285 3.25 -12.05 -8.09
CA GLY A 285 2.78 -10.68 -8.27
C GLY A 285 3.91 -9.65 -8.35
N ILE A 286 4.91 -9.78 -7.50
CA ILE A 286 6.08 -8.89 -7.50
C ILE A 286 6.84 -8.94 -8.82
N VAL A 287 7.03 -10.14 -9.39
CA VAL A 287 7.74 -10.33 -10.66
C VAL A 287 6.93 -9.79 -11.83
N PHE A 288 5.62 -10.04 -11.84
CA PHE A 288 4.76 -9.67 -12.97
C PHE A 288 4.29 -8.22 -12.95
N THR A 289 4.24 -7.54 -11.81
CA THR A 289 3.78 -6.14 -11.71
C THR A 289 4.57 -5.19 -12.62
N PRO A 290 5.92 -5.19 -12.65
CA PRO A 290 6.68 -4.34 -13.57
C PRO A 290 6.42 -4.69 -15.05
N LEU A 291 6.29 -5.97 -15.37
CA LEU A 291 6.01 -6.43 -16.73
C LEU A 291 4.65 -5.93 -17.22
N MET A 292 3.60 -6.11 -16.40
CA MET A 292 2.25 -5.66 -16.75
C MET A 292 2.16 -4.13 -16.82
N GLY A 293 2.88 -3.42 -15.95
CA GLY A 293 3.05 -1.97 -16.04
C GLY A 293 3.67 -1.56 -17.38
N TYR A 294 4.77 -2.17 -17.77
CA TYR A 294 5.42 -1.91 -19.05
C TYR A 294 4.50 -2.21 -20.25
N LEU A 295 3.79 -3.34 -20.23
CA LEU A 295 2.83 -3.67 -21.28
C LEU A 295 1.70 -2.63 -21.36
N SER A 296 1.21 -2.14 -20.22
CA SER A 296 0.17 -1.12 -20.17
C SER A 296 0.63 0.25 -20.69
N ASP A 297 1.92 0.60 -20.46
CA ASP A 297 2.50 1.81 -21.02
C ASP A 297 2.66 1.72 -22.55
N ARG A 298 3.00 0.53 -23.05
CA ARG A 298 3.28 0.30 -24.47
C ARG A 298 2.00 0.15 -25.30
N PHE A 299 1.05 -0.65 -24.83
CA PHE A 299 -0.16 -1.01 -25.60
C PHE A 299 -1.39 -0.20 -25.19
N GLY A 300 -1.33 0.51 -24.07
CA GLY A 300 -2.43 1.29 -23.51
C GLY A 300 -3.09 0.61 -22.30
N ARG A 301 -3.53 1.44 -21.35
CA ARG A 301 -4.07 0.99 -20.05
C ARG A 301 -5.23 0.01 -20.20
N LYS A 302 -6.21 0.37 -21.03
CA LYS A 302 -7.44 -0.42 -21.24
C LYS A 302 -7.17 -1.78 -21.86
N ILE A 303 -6.22 -1.87 -22.80
CA ILE A 303 -5.87 -3.10 -23.52
C ILE A 303 -5.26 -4.14 -22.57
N VAL A 304 -4.63 -3.71 -21.48
CA VAL A 304 -4.06 -4.60 -20.47
C VAL A 304 -5.04 -4.86 -19.33
N LEU A 305 -5.74 -3.82 -18.83
CA LEU A 305 -6.65 -3.95 -17.69
C LEU A 305 -7.85 -4.85 -17.99
N VAL A 306 -8.54 -4.65 -19.11
CA VAL A 306 -9.80 -5.38 -19.40
C VAL A 306 -9.54 -6.88 -19.56
N PRO A 307 -8.62 -7.34 -20.42
CA PRO A 307 -8.32 -8.77 -20.51
C PRO A 307 -7.74 -9.33 -19.20
N GLY A 308 -6.91 -8.57 -18.49
CA GLY A 308 -6.34 -8.98 -17.21
C GLY A 308 -7.42 -9.23 -16.14
N MET A 309 -8.41 -8.35 -16.01
CA MET A 309 -9.52 -8.56 -15.07
C MET A 309 -10.45 -9.71 -15.49
N LEU A 310 -10.71 -9.90 -16.80
CA LEU A 310 -11.44 -11.06 -17.29
C LEU A 310 -10.67 -12.36 -16.99
N PHE A 311 -9.37 -12.36 -17.19
CA PHE A 311 -8.49 -13.47 -16.86
C PHE A 311 -8.54 -13.79 -15.35
N LEU A 312 -8.43 -12.78 -14.47
CA LEU A 312 -8.57 -12.98 -13.02
C LEU A 312 -9.93 -13.56 -12.65
N SER A 313 -11.02 -13.04 -13.25
CA SER A 313 -12.37 -13.57 -13.04
C SER A 313 -12.44 -15.06 -13.40
N ALA A 314 -11.88 -15.45 -14.55
CA ALA A 314 -11.85 -16.86 -14.98
C ALA A 314 -11.01 -17.73 -14.04
N VAL A 315 -9.82 -17.27 -13.63
CA VAL A 315 -8.94 -18.00 -12.69
C VAL A 315 -9.64 -18.22 -11.35
N VAL A 316 -10.34 -17.20 -10.81
CA VAL A 316 -11.05 -17.32 -9.53
C VAL A 316 -12.25 -18.27 -9.66
N VAL A 317 -12.98 -18.27 -10.79
CA VAL A 317 -14.02 -19.30 -11.06
C VAL A 317 -13.40 -20.71 -11.12
N MET A 318 -12.22 -20.85 -11.72
CA MET A 318 -11.52 -22.14 -11.73
C MET A 318 -11.09 -22.57 -10.32
N MET A 319 -10.76 -21.65 -9.43
CA MET A 319 -10.45 -21.96 -8.02
C MET A 319 -11.65 -22.59 -7.30
N ALA A 320 -12.87 -22.14 -7.55
CA ALA A 320 -14.06 -22.74 -6.98
C ALA A 320 -14.30 -24.20 -7.40
N ASN A 321 -13.76 -24.61 -8.55
CA ASN A 321 -14.01 -25.95 -9.10
C ASN A 321 -12.79 -26.88 -9.03
N PHE A 322 -11.57 -26.31 -8.98
CA PHE A 322 -10.30 -27.04 -9.07
C PHE A 322 -9.26 -26.53 -8.05
N GLY A 323 -9.73 -25.86 -6.98
CA GLY A 323 -8.89 -25.17 -5.99
C GLY A 323 -8.16 -26.09 -5.01
N GLU A 324 -7.84 -27.35 -5.38
CA GLU A 324 -7.17 -28.32 -4.52
C GLU A 324 -5.90 -28.89 -5.20
N GLY A 325 -4.98 -29.40 -4.38
CA GLY A 325 -3.80 -30.12 -4.85
C GLY A 325 -2.90 -29.33 -5.81
N VAL A 326 -2.42 -29.98 -6.86
CA VAL A 326 -1.56 -29.36 -7.89
C VAL A 326 -2.29 -28.28 -8.69
N PRO A 327 -3.55 -28.44 -9.11
CA PRO A 327 -4.30 -27.36 -9.76
C PRO A 327 -4.32 -26.07 -8.95
N LEU A 328 -4.49 -26.12 -7.64
CA LEU A 328 -4.44 -24.92 -6.78
C LEU A 328 -3.14 -24.15 -6.94
N VAL A 329 -1.99 -24.84 -6.94
CA VAL A 329 -0.67 -24.19 -7.09
C VAL A 329 -0.58 -23.47 -8.43
N ILE A 330 -1.04 -24.11 -9.51
CA ILE A 330 -1.07 -23.49 -10.83
C ILE A 330 -1.99 -22.27 -10.85
N LEU A 331 -3.18 -22.38 -10.25
CA LEU A 331 -4.15 -21.28 -10.17
C LEU A 331 -3.62 -20.09 -9.33
N LEU A 332 -2.88 -20.35 -8.23
CA LEU A 332 -2.23 -19.32 -7.45
C LEU A 332 -1.13 -18.58 -8.25
N ILE A 333 -0.34 -19.32 -9.05
CA ILE A 333 0.64 -18.72 -9.96
C ILE A 333 -0.09 -17.87 -11.01
N LEU A 334 -1.10 -18.40 -11.66
CA LEU A 334 -1.89 -17.67 -12.66
C LEU A 334 -2.54 -16.42 -12.04
N LEU A 335 -3.15 -16.53 -10.87
CA LEU A 335 -3.73 -15.41 -10.13
C LEU A 335 -2.68 -14.33 -9.87
N GLY A 336 -1.50 -14.72 -9.36
CA GLY A 336 -0.40 -13.81 -9.05
C GLY A 336 0.07 -12.98 -10.24
N THR A 337 -0.03 -13.49 -11.48
CA THR A 337 0.48 -12.78 -12.67
C THR A 337 -0.17 -11.42 -12.91
N PHE A 338 -1.43 -11.23 -12.46
CA PHE A 338 -2.13 -9.97 -12.68
C PHE A 338 -2.74 -9.37 -11.41
N PHE A 339 -3.01 -10.14 -10.37
CA PHE A 339 -3.76 -9.76 -9.18
C PHE A 339 -3.14 -8.58 -8.39
N TYR A 340 -1.81 -8.40 -8.45
CA TYR A 340 -1.10 -7.27 -7.85
C TYR A 340 -0.79 -6.17 -8.87
N SER A 341 -0.90 -6.46 -10.17
CA SER A 341 -0.51 -5.54 -11.24
C SER A 341 -1.61 -4.55 -11.62
N ASP A 342 -2.86 -4.90 -11.42
CA ASP A 342 -4.03 -4.11 -11.83
C ASP A 342 -4.14 -2.76 -11.10
N GLN A 343 -3.82 -2.71 -9.79
CA GLN A 343 -3.90 -1.49 -9.00
C GLN A 343 -2.93 -0.39 -9.44
N PRO A 344 -1.62 -0.66 -9.65
CA PRO A 344 -0.69 0.33 -10.23
C PRO A 344 -1.16 0.86 -11.59
N ILE A 345 -1.70 -0.01 -12.46
CA ILE A 345 -2.17 0.39 -13.79
C ILE A 345 -3.44 1.27 -13.68
N LEU A 346 -4.37 0.95 -12.78
CA LEU A 346 -5.54 1.80 -12.51
C LEU A 346 -5.14 3.17 -11.96
N THR A 347 -4.15 3.20 -11.05
CA THR A 347 -3.61 4.45 -10.52
C THR A 347 -2.97 5.29 -11.63
N ALA A 348 -2.17 4.68 -12.51
CA ALA A 348 -1.60 5.35 -13.67
C ALA A 348 -2.69 5.87 -14.61
N SER A 349 -3.78 5.09 -14.84
CA SER A 349 -4.92 5.53 -15.65
C SER A 349 -5.62 6.76 -15.05
N ALA A 350 -5.73 6.84 -13.73
CA ALA A 350 -6.28 8.01 -13.05
C ALA A 350 -5.37 9.25 -13.23
N LEU A 351 -4.04 9.05 -13.12
CA LEU A 351 -3.05 10.11 -13.33
C LEU A 351 -3.04 10.62 -14.77
N ASP A 352 -3.20 9.73 -15.77
CA ASP A 352 -3.28 10.11 -17.18
C ASP A 352 -4.49 11.02 -17.46
N ILE A 353 -5.55 10.98 -16.62
CA ILE A 353 -6.73 11.85 -16.74
C ILE A 353 -6.56 13.17 -15.99
N VAL A 354 -5.96 13.11 -14.80
CA VAL A 354 -5.89 14.24 -13.87
C VAL A 354 -4.75 15.19 -14.19
N GLY A 355 -3.63 14.68 -14.74
CA GLY A 355 -2.40 15.42 -14.98
C GLY A 355 -1.59 15.67 -13.69
N GLU A 356 -0.37 16.19 -13.86
CA GLU A 356 0.62 16.28 -12.75
C GLU A 356 0.30 17.37 -11.72
N GLY A 357 -0.36 18.46 -12.12
CA GLY A 357 -0.51 19.68 -11.28
C GLY A 357 -1.37 19.52 -10.02
N VAL A 358 -2.28 18.55 -9.98
CA VAL A 358 -3.23 18.30 -8.87
C VAL A 358 -3.29 16.82 -8.47
N ALA A 359 -2.29 16.06 -8.90
CA ALA A 359 -2.23 14.61 -8.72
C ALA A 359 -2.41 14.18 -7.26
N THR A 360 -1.74 14.83 -6.31
CA THR A 360 -1.69 14.39 -4.91
C THR A 360 -3.05 14.49 -4.21
N THR A 361 -3.72 15.63 -4.30
CA THR A 361 -5.03 15.83 -3.63
C THR A 361 -6.12 14.97 -4.27
N THR A 362 -6.11 14.88 -5.60
CA THR A 362 -7.09 14.06 -6.33
C THR A 362 -6.88 12.58 -6.05
N LEU A 363 -5.63 12.10 -6.07
CA LEU A 363 -5.32 10.71 -5.71
C LEU A 363 -5.70 10.38 -4.26
N GLY A 364 -5.55 11.33 -3.34
CA GLY A 364 -6.01 11.19 -1.95
C GLY A 364 -7.53 10.97 -1.87
N ALA A 365 -8.31 11.83 -2.55
CA ALA A 365 -9.76 11.71 -2.60
C ALA A 365 -10.23 10.41 -3.27
N LEU A 366 -9.61 10.02 -4.39
CA LEU A 366 -9.90 8.78 -5.10
C LEU A 366 -9.53 7.55 -4.25
N SER A 367 -8.40 7.60 -3.54
CA SER A 367 -7.99 6.54 -2.63
C SER A 367 -8.95 6.39 -1.47
N PHE A 368 -9.40 7.50 -0.86
CA PHE A 368 -10.42 7.48 0.18
C PHE A 368 -11.71 6.80 -0.32
N ALA A 369 -12.26 7.24 -1.46
CA ALA A 369 -13.47 6.65 -2.02
C ALA A 369 -13.32 5.15 -2.31
N ARG A 370 -12.16 4.74 -2.81
CA ARG A 370 -11.81 3.33 -3.03
C ARG A 370 -11.76 2.54 -1.73
N PHE A 371 -11.10 3.05 -0.69
CA PHE A 371 -11.00 2.38 0.60
C PHE A 371 -12.38 2.20 1.25
N VAL A 372 -13.22 3.23 1.22
CA VAL A 372 -14.59 3.15 1.76
C VAL A 372 -15.41 2.11 1.01
N LEU A 373 -15.28 2.03 -0.31
CA LEU A 373 -16.01 1.03 -1.09
C LEU A 373 -15.47 -0.38 -0.81
N SER A 374 -14.14 -0.58 -0.78
CA SER A 374 -13.53 -1.89 -0.52
C SER A 374 -13.76 -2.40 0.90
N ALA A 375 -13.92 -1.51 1.88
CA ALA A 375 -14.13 -1.86 3.29
C ALA A 375 -15.40 -2.68 3.54
N SER A 376 -16.43 -2.57 2.70
CA SER A 376 -17.67 -3.36 2.84
C SER A 376 -17.48 -4.84 2.47
N SER A 377 -16.52 -5.13 1.61
CA SER A 377 -16.37 -6.42 0.94
C SER A 377 -15.99 -7.58 1.84
N PRO A 378 -15.09 -7.45 2.84
CA PRO A 378 -14.76 -8.56 3.73
C PRO A 378 -15.93 -9.03 4.57
N ILE A 379 -16.83 -8.13 4.99
CA ILE A 379 -18.05 -8.52 5.72
C ILE A 379 -19.01 -9.27 4.79
N ILE A 380 -19.20 -8.79 3.55
CA ILE A 380 -20.04 -9.46 2.55
C ILE A 380 -19.47 -10.85 2.24
N ALA A 381 -18.19 -10.95 1.98
CA ALA A 381 -17.52 -12.22 1.70
C ALA A 381 -17.57 -13.17 2.90
N GLY A 382 -17.40 -12.65 4.13
CA GLY A 382 -17.54 -13.43 5.35
C GLY A 382 -18.97 -14.00 5.51
N TYR A 383 -19.99 -13.20 5.24
CA TYR A 383 -21.36 -13.68 5.24
C TYR A 383 -21.60 -14.78 4.19
N LEU A 384 -21.08 -14.61 2.99
CA LEU A 384 -21.19 -15.62 1.94
C LEU A 384 -20.46 -16.92 2.32
N TYR A 385 -19.31 -16.82 2.98
CA TYR A 385 -18.56 -17.97 3.45
C TYR A 385 -19.30 -18.69 4.58
N ASP A 386 -19.83 -17.96 5.59
CA ASP A 386 -20.60 -18.55 6.70
C ASP A 386 -21.91 -19.18 6.21
N ALA A 387 -22.61 -18.53 5.27
CA ALA A 387 -23.93 -18.98 4.81
C ALA A 387 -23.87 -20.12 3.78
N TYR A 388 -22.78 -20.22 3.01
CA TYR A 388 -22.66 -21.17 1.92
C TYR A 388 -21.33 -21.92 1.98
N SER A 389 -20.24 -21.33 1.41
CA SER A 389 -18.89 -21.90 1.37
C SER A 389 -17.90 -20.89 0.82
N MET A 390 -16.61 -21.23 0.81
CA MET A 390 -15.59 -20.46 0.07
C MET A 390 -15.87 -20.33 -1.41
N ASP A 391 -16.54 -21.30 -2.04
CA ASP A 391 -16.90 -21.19 -3.46
C ASP A 391 -17.80 -19.99 -3.74
N ALA A 392 -18.74 -19.68 -2.83
CA ALA A 392 -19.57 -18.48 -2.96
C ALA A 392 -18.73 -17.19 -2.89
N VAL A 393 -17.65 -17.18 -2.11
CA VAL A 393 -16.69 -16.08 -2.08
C VAL A 393 -15.92 -15.99 -3.40
N PHE A 394 -15.49 -17.12 -3.95
CA PHE A 394 -14.83 -17.13 -5.25
C PHE A 394 -15.74 -16.60 -6.36
N TYR A 395 -17.02 -17.02 -6.42
CA TYR A 395 -17.96 -16.50 -7.42
C TYR A 395 -18.26 -15.01 -7.18
N TYR A 396 -18.34 -14.54 -5.95
CA TYR A 396 -18.49 -13.13 -5.62
C TYR A 396 -17.29 -12.31 -6.13
N VAL A 397 -16.07 -12.74 -5.84
CA VAL A 397 -14.84 -12.10 -6.30
C VAL A 397 -14.75 -12.09 -7.82
N ALA A 398 -15.06 -13.22 -8.47
CA ALA A 398 -15.07 -13.33 -9.93
C ALA A 398 -16.10 -12.37 -10.55
N GLY A 399 -17.28 -12.26 -9.96
CA GLY A 399 -18.33 -11.32 -10.38
C GLY A 399 -17.89 -9.87 -10.25
N LEU A 400 -17.19 -9.50 -9.18
CA LEU A 400 -16.62 -8.17 -9.01
C LEU A 400 -15.54 -7.86 -10.06
N MET A 401 -14.64 -8.81 -10.34
CA MET A 401 -13.61 -8.63 -11.38
C MET A 401 -14.24 -8.51 -12.77
N LEU A 402 -15.26 -9.30 -13.07
CA LEU A 402 -16.03 -9.21 -14.32
C LEU A 402 -16.72 -7.83 -14.42
N LEU A 403 -17.36 -7.35 -13.35
CA LEU A 403 -18.01 -6.04 -13.32
C LEU A 403 -16.99 -4.92 -13.55
N ALA A 404 -15.83 -4.96 -12.90
CA ALA A 404 -14.75 -4.00 -13.13
C ALA A 404 -14.27 -4.03 -14.59
N ALA A 405 -14.10 -5.22 -15.17
CA ALA A 405 -13.74 -5.38 -16.58
C ALA A 405 -14.78 -4.75 -17.53
N VAL A 406 -16.08 -4.99 -17.29
CA VAL A 406 -17.18 -4.42 -18.09
C VAL A 406 -17.21 -2.90 -17.97
N VAL A 407 -17.11 -2.35 -16.74
CA VAL A 407 -17.06 -0.89 -16.52
C VAL A 407 -15.91 -0.26 -17.29
N LEU A 408 -14.72 -0.86 -17.26
CA LEU A 408 -13.56 -0.34 -18.01
C LEU A 408 -13.71 -0.56 -19.52
N ALA A 409 -14.33 -1.67 -19.97
CA ALA A 409 -14.52 -1.97 -21.37
C ALA A 409 -15.43 -0.95 -22.07
N VAL A 410 -16.49 -0.51 -21.41
CA VAL A 410 -17.41 0.50 -21.97
C VAL A 410 -16.89 1.94 -21.84
N THR A 411 -15.88 2.17 -20.98
CA THR A 411 -15.31 3.49 -20.75
C THR A 411 -14.32 3.87 -21.85
N LYS A 412 -14.44 5.08 -22.40
CA LYS A 412 -13.48 5.62 -23.36
C LYS A 412 -12.29 6.23 -22.63
N LEU A 413 -11.26 5.41 -22.36
CA LEU A 413 -9.97 5.89 -21.86
C LEU A 413 -9.13 6.38 -23.03
N LYS A 414 -8.48 7.55 -22.89
CA LYS A 414 -7.51 8.03 -23.89
C LYS A 414 -6.31 7.08 -23.90
N PRO A 415 -5.71 6.80 -25.09
CA PRO A 415 -4.43 6.11 -25.16
C PRO A 415 -3.37 6.87 -24.35
N SER A 416 -2.43 6.19 -23.73
CA SER A 416 -1.27 6.86 -23.11
C SER A 416 -0.48 7.59 -24.21
N GLU A 417 0.17 8.71 -23.87
CA GLU A 417 0.93 9.51 -24.87
C GLU A 417 2.00 8.66 -25.59
N ARG A 418 2.59 7.67 -24.91
CA ARG A 418 3.54 6.71 -25.52
C ARG A 418 2.88 5.75 -26.51
N ALA A 419 1.66 5.29 -26.22
CA ALA A 419 0.90 4.44 -27.14
C ALA A 419 0.40 5.22 -28.37
N ALA A 420 0.13 6.52 -28.23
CA ALA A 420 -0.26 7.39 -29.36
C ALA A 420 0.92 7.67 -30.30
N GLY A 421 2.16 7.76 -29.79
CA GLY A 421 3.37 8.03 -30.59
C GLY A 421 3.92 6.84 -31.38
N HIS A 422 3.39 5.62 -31.21
CA HIS A 422 3.81 4.43 -31.98
C HIS A 422 2.94 4.14 -33.19
N ASN A 423 1.89 4.91 -33.44
CA ASN A 423 0.99 4.77 -34.60
C ASN A 423 1.28 5.79 -35.72
N HIS A 424 2.49 6.38 -35.75
CA HIS A 424 2.98 7.23 -36.85
C HIS A 424 4.25 6.68 -37.45
#